data_aa7cfc5da058c88568932e253329037f
#
_entry.id   aa7cfc5da058c88568932e253329037f
#
_cell.length_a   1.000
_cell.length_b   1.000
_cell.length_c   1.000
_cell.angle_alpha   90.00
_cell.angle_beta   90.00
_cell.angle_gamma   90.00
#
_symmetry.space_group_name_H-M   'P 1'
#
loop_
_entity.id
_entity.type
_entity.pdbx_description
1 polymer ?
#
loop_
_entity_poly.entity_id
_entity_poly.type
_entity_poly.pdbx_seq_one_letter_code
_entity_poly.pdbx_strand_id
1 'polypeptide(L)'
;MTTLQRKTHPHTVGRFATALMTAAVMGASTQAVAQDDDPIKVGILHSLSGTMAISETVLKDTVEMLIEQQNDAGGLLGRQLEAVVVDPASNWPLFAERARELLAQEEVDVIFGNWTSVSRKAVLPVVEELNGLLFYPVQYEGEESSENVFYTGAAPNQQAIPAVEYLINEVGIERFALVGTDYVYPRTTNRILEAFLKDEHGIADEDIMINYTPFGHSDWQNIVSEIRRFGEEGKPTAVISTINGDANVPFYTELSNQGIDAADIPVIAFSVGEQELTGIDTGPLVGHLAAWNYFMSVDTDDNYDFIDAWIDYTGDEEAVTNDPMEAHYIGFNMWAEAVRKAGTTDVDAVKDAIIGVTVPNLSGGYAAMMPNHHITKPVLIGEVQDNGQFDIVWQTPSTVAGDAWSDYLPGSRDLIADWRKPMECGNFNVVNGSCGGSTAAEEAEAALAE
;
A
#
# COMPACT_ATOMS: atom_id res chain seq x y z
N MET A 1 -43.07 26.64 -47.28
CA MET A 1 -42.82 27.09 -48.65
C MET A 1 -41.33 27.04 -48.84
N THR A 2 -40.71 26.09 -49.49
CA THR A 2 -40.71 25.80 -50.90
C THR A 2 -40.23 24.33 -51.08
N THR A 3 -41.06 23.60 -51.80
CA THR A 3 -40.90 22.26 -52.38
C THR A 3 -39.98 22.31 -53.59
N LEU A 4 -39.25 21.22 -53.92
CA LEU A 4 -38.85 20.78 -55.26
C LEU A 4 -37.79 19.68 -55.14
N GLN A 5 -37.78 18.61 -55.76
CA GLN A 5 -38.50 17.83 -56.81
C GLN A 5 -37.59 16.65 -57.12
N ARG A 6 -38.15 15.46 -57.17
CA ARG A 6 -37.61 14.24 -57.72
C ARG A 6 -37.27 14.38 -59.21
N LYS A 7 -36.14 13.83 -59.67
CA LYS A 7 -35.96 13.41 -61.06
C LYS A 7 -35.64 11.93 -61.14
N THR A 8 -36.54 11.18 -61.70
CA THR A 8 -36.40 9.83 -62.26
C THR A 8 -35.95 9.95 -63.69
N HIS A 9 -35.03 9.06 -64.12
CA HIS A 9 -34.88 8.62 -65.49
C HIS A 9 -34.36 7.17 -65.59
N PRO A 10 -34.60 6.49 -66.73
CA PRO A 10 -35.06 5.12 -66.72
C PRO A 10 -34.02 4.08 -67.24
N HIS A 11 -34.42 2.81 -67.10
CA HIS A 11 -33.87 1.57 -67.57
C HIS A 11 -33.20 1.54 -68.93
N THR A 12 -32.05 0.85 -69.01
CA THR A 12 -31.63 0.14 -70.24
C THR A 12 -31.15 -1.27 -69.87
N VAL A 13 -31.84 -2.24 -70.45
CA VAL A 13 -31.57 -3.67 -70.39
C VAL A 13 -30.45 -3.98 -71.38
N GLY A 14 -29.36 -4.57 -70.94
CA GLY A 14 -28.33 -5.14 -71.80
C GLY A 14 -27.96 -6.55 -71.32
N ARG A 15 -28.46 -7.56 -72.03
CA ARG A 15 -27.98 -8.95 -71.93
C ARG A 15 -26.60 -9.03 -72.57
N PHE A 16 -25.62 -9.69 -71.92
CA PHE A 16 -24.70 -10.62 -72.62
C PHE A 16 -23.75 -11.35 -71.64
N ALA A 17 -23.69 -12.63 -71.92
CA ALA A 17 -22.56 -13.56 -71.79
C ALA A 17 -22.13 -14.03 -70.38
N THR A 18 -22.48 -15.28 -70.13
CA THR A 18 -21.94 -16.24 -69.19
C THR A 18 -20.46 -16.50 -69.48
N ALA A 19 -19.58 -16.14 -68.53
CA ALA A 19 -18.23 -16.68 -68.44
C ALA A 19 -18.06 -17.38 -67.08
N LEU A 20 -17.97 -18.71 -67.11
CA LEU A 20 -17.54 -19.51 -65.95
C LEU A 20 -16.07 -19.14 -65.65
N MET A 21 -15.84 -18.43 -64.53
CA MET A 21 -14.54 -18.41 -63.88
C MET A 21 -14.66 -19.23 -62.60
N THR A 22 -14.00 -20.36 -62.58
CA THR A 22 -13.72 -21.18 -61.40
C THR A 22 -12.76 -20.41 -60.52
N ALA A 23 -13.31 -19.69 -59.49
CA ALA A 23 -12.50 -19.11 -58.43
C ALA A 23 -12.10 -20.22 -57.48
N ALA A 24 -10.83 -20.57 -57.45
CA ALA A 24 -10.22 -21.37 -56.41
C ALA A 24 -10.31 -20.57 -55.11
N VAL A 25 -11.22 -21.00 -54.22
CA VAL A 25 -11.26 -20.53 -52.82
C VAL A 25 -10.03 -21.10 -52.16
N MET A 26 -8.94 -20.31 -52.08
CA MET A 26 -7.90 -20.55 -51.08
C MET A 26 -8.53 -20.30 -49.73
N GLY A 27 -8.91 -21.37 -49.04
CA GLY A 27 -9.26 -21.35 -47.63
C GLY A 27 -8.01 -20.92 -46.85
N ALA A 28 -7.94 -19.65 -46.46
CA ALA A 28 -7.11 -19.24 -45.38
C ALA A 28 -7.66 -19.92 -44.14
N SER A 29 -7.10 -21.05 -43.75
CA SER A 29 -7.26 -21.60 -42.42
C SER A 29 -6.67 -20.56 -41.46
N THR A 30 -7.49 -19.69 -40.95
CA THR A 30 -7.20 -19.04 -39.66
C THR A 30 -7.02 -20.19 -38.68
N GLN A 31 -5.77 -20.50 -38.34
CA GLN A 31 -5.53 -21.24 -37.11
C GLN A 31 -6.12 -20.39 -35.99
N ALA A 32 -7.29 -20.78 -35.51
CA ALA A 32 -7.73 -20.38 -34.22
C ALA A 32 -6.63 -20.87 -33.25
N VAL A 33 -5.84 -19.94 -32.73
CA VAL A 33 -5.04 -20.19 -31.54
C VAL A 33 -6.10 -20.67 -30.55
N ALA A 34 -5.94 -21.87 -30.03
CA ALA A 34 -6.81 -22.34 -28.95
C ALA A 34 -6.70 -21.29 -27.86
N GLN A 35 -7.81 -20.60 -27.60
CA GLN A 35 -7.92 -19.70 -26.48
C GLN A 35 -7.77 -20.59 -25.26
N ASP A 36 -6.85 -20.27 -24.39
CA ASP A 36 -6.69 -20.95 -23.11
C ASP A 36 -7.96 -20.62 -22.31
N ASP A 37 -8.81 -21.60 -22.09
CA ASP A 37 -10.10 -21.43 -21.40
C ASP A 37 -9.92 -21.50 -19.87
N ASP A 38 -8.70 -21.83 -19.37
CA ASP A 38 -8.43 -21.89 -17.94
C ASP A 38 -8.42 -20.48 -17.31
N PRO A 39 -8.99 -20.30 -16.13
CA PRO A 39 -9.02 -18.98 -15.47
C PRO A 39 -7.61 -18.45 -15.18
N ILE A 40 -7.48 -17.13 -15.13
CA ILE A 40 -6.29 -16.45 -14.60
C ILE A 40 -6.41 -16.46 -13.09
N LYS A 41 -5.48 -17.09 -12.40
CA LYS A 41 -5.53 -17.21 -10.94
C LYS A 41 -4.85 -16.04 -10.25
N VAL A 42 -5.58 -15.41 -9.34
CA VAL A 42 -5.12 -14.29 -8.52
C VAL A 42 -4.99 -14.75 -7.07
N GLY A 43 -3.77 -14.86 -6.58
CA GLY A 43 -3.49 -15.18 -5.18
C GLY A 43 -3.78 -13.99 -4.26
N ILE A 44 -4.50 -14.23 -3.17
CA ILE A 44 -4.79 -13.22 -2.14
C ILE A 44 -4.18 -13.70 -0.82
N LEU A 45 -3.18 -12.97 -0.34
CA LEU A 45 -2.36 -13.34 0.82
C LEU A 45 -2.51 -12.29 1.92
N HIS A 46 -3.60 -12.37 2.68
CA HIS A 46 -3.93 -11.48 3.78
C HIS A 46 -4.33 -12.24 5.03
N SER A 47 -3.95 -11.72 6.22
CA SER A 47 -4.38 -12.30 7.50
C SER A 47 -5.86 -12.04 7.75
N LEU A 48 -6.64 -13.11 7.80
CA LEU A 48 -8.06 -13.08 8.13
C LEU A 48 -8.31 -13.38 9.61
N SER A 49 -7.25 -13.70 10.34
CA SER A 49 -7.24 -13.96 11.78
C SER A 49 -5.95 -13.46 12.44
N GLY A 50 -5.95 -13.30 13.77
CA GLY A 50 -4.82 -12.78 14.54
C GLY A 50 -4.80 -11.25 14.63
N THR A 51 -3.65 -10.69 15.06
CA THR A 51 -3.49 -9.27 15.43
C THR A 51 -3.65 -8.28 14.25
N MET A 52 -3.50 -8.74 13.02
CA MET A 52 -3.61 -7.92 11.81
C MET A 52 -4.95 -8.05 11.08
N ALA A 53 -5.85 -8.92 11.57
CA ALA A 53 -7.13 -9.15 10.89
C ALA A 53 -8.00 -7.88 10.78
N ILE A 54 -7.91 -6.97 11.75
CA ILE A 54 -8.63 -5.69 11.75
C ILE A 54 -8.30 -4.85 10.51
N SER A 55 -7.07 -4.91 10.03
CA SER A 55 -6.58 -4.14 8.89
C SER A 55 -6.62 -4.94 7.57
N GLU A 56 -6.42 -6.27 7.62
CA GLU A 56 -6.19 -7.07 6.40
C GLU A 56 -7.46 -7.73 5.82
N THR A 57 -8.53 -7.92 6.61
CA THR A 57 -9.74 -8.60 6.12
C THR A 57 -10.39 -7.84 4.97
N VAL A 58 -10.53 -6.52 5.09
CA VAL A 58 -11.11 -5.67 4.05
C VAL A 58 -10.27 -5.62 2.76
N LEU A 59 -8.96 -5.86 2.87
CA LEU A 59 -8.07 -5.89 1.71
C LEU A 59 -8.29 -7.14 0.85
N LYS A 60 -8.55 -8.30 1.49
CA LYS A 60 -8.98 -9.50 0.78
C LYS A 60 -10.29 -9.23 0.03
N ASP A 61 -11.29 -8.65 0.68
CA ASP A 61 -12.57 -8.32 0.08
C ASP A 61 -12.43 -7.32 -1.07
N THR A 62 -11.53 -6.34 -0.95
CA THR A 62 -11.22 -5.38 -2.01
C THR A 62 -10.70 -6.06 -3.28
N VAL A 63 -9.74 -6.99 -3.15
CA VAL A 63 -9.21 -7.71 -4.31
C VAL A 63 -10.27 -8.60 -4.95
N GLU A 64 -11.12 -9.27 -4.15
CA GLU A 64 -12.25 -10.06 -4.65
C GLU A 64 -13.24 -9.19 -5.42
N MET A 65 -13.61 -8.01 -4.91
CA MET A 65 -14.44 -7.04 -5.61
C MET A 65 -13.84 -6.64 -6.97
N LEU A 66 -12.55 -6.33 -7.00
CA LEU A 66 -11.86 -5.96 -8.24
C LEU A 66 -11.83 -7.10 -9.27
N ILE A 67 -11.70 -8.35 -8.80
CA ILE A 67 -11.80 -9.56 -9.63
C ILE A 67 -13.22 -9.67 -10.23
N GLU A 68 -14.26 -9.49 -9.42
CA GLU A 68 -15.65 -9.52 -9.89
C GLU A 68 -15.89 -8.45 -10.96
N GLN A 69 -15.48 -7.22 -10.70
CA GLN A 69 -15.59 -6.11 -11.66
C GLN A 69 -14.87 -6.40 -12.98
N GLN A 70 -13.65 -6.95 -12.90
CA GLN A 70 -12.90 -7.32 -14.10
C GLN A 70 -13.59 -8.46 -14.88
N ASN A 71 -14.18 -9.41 -14.17
CA ASN A 71 -14.93 -10.52 -14.76
C ASN A 71 -16.23 -10.03 -15.44
N ASP A 72 -16.96 -9.11 -14.82
CA ASP A 72 -18.15 -8.48 -15.40
C ASP A 72 -17.82 -7.66 -16.64
N ALA A 73 -16.63 -7.06 -16.68
CA ALA A 73 -16.10 -6.37 -17.86
C ALA A 73 -15.61 -7.33 -18.98
N GLY A 74 -15.73 -8.65 -18.77
CA GLY A 74 -15.39 -9.67 -19.78
C GLY A 74 -14.04 -10.40 -19.51
N GLY A 75 -13.51 -10.27 -18.32
CA GLY A 75 -12.26 -10.92 -17.90
C GLY A 75 -11.01 -10.22 -18.43
N LEU A 76 -9.91 -10.95 -18.47
CA LEU A 76 -8.61 -10.47 -18.92
C LEU A 76 -8.07 -11.40 -20.00
N LEU A 77 -7.68 -10.87 -21.16
CA LEU A 77 -7.30 -11.66 -22.34
C LEU A 77 -8.39 -12.65 -22.81
N GLY A 78 -9.68 -12.37 -22.48
CA GLY A 78 -10.81 -13.27 -22.78
C GLY A 78 -10.98 -14.43 -21.80
N ARG A 79 -10.23 -14.45 -20.70
CA ARG A 79 -10.29 -15.44 -19.62
C ARG A 79 -10.91 -14.80 -18.38
N GLN A 80 -11.67 -15.56 -17.59
CA GLN A 80 -12.14 -15.11 -16.27
C GLN A 80 -10.99 -15.16 -15.26
N LEU A 81 -11.07 -14.32 -14.24
CA LEU A 81 -10.16 -14.34 -13.11
C LEU A 81 -10.75 -15.20 -11.99
N GLU A 82 -9.90 -15.95 -11.29
CA GLU A 82 -10.27 -16.77 -10.13
C GLU A 82 -9.43 -16.35 -8.92
N ALA A 83 -10.09 -16.01 -7.81
CA ALA A 83 -9.42 -15.70 -6.55
C ALA A 83 -8.98 -16.99 -5.85
N VAL A 84 -7.71 -17.04 -5.41
CA VAL A 84 -7.18 -18.09 -4.53
C VAL A 84 -6.76 -17.44 -3.22
N VAL A 85 -7.63 -17.56 -2.21
CA VAL A 85 -7.47 -16.91 -0.90
C VAL A 85 -6.78 -17.82 0.09
N VAL A 86 -5.78 -17.31 0.80
CA VAL A 86 -5.10 -18.02 1.88
C VAL A 86 -4.98 -17.13 3.12
N ASP A 87 -5.16 -17.71 4.31
CA ASP A 87 -5.03 -17.04 5.60
C ASP A 87 -3.70 -17.45 6.27
N PRO A 88 -2.72 -16.56 6.40
CA PRO A 88 -1.50 -16.79 7.16
C PRO A 88 -1.64 -16.46 8.66
N ALA A 89 -2.83 -16.09 9.14
CA ALA A 89 -3.20 -15.93 10.55
C ALA A 89 -2.24 -15.01 11.36
N SER A 90 -1.77 -13.91 10.77
CA SER A 90 -0.77 -13.00 11.38
C SER A 90 0.51 -13.71 11.85
N ASN A 91 0.87 -14.81 11.20
CA ASN A 91 2.06 -15.61 11.51
C ASN A 91 3.07 -15.49 10.37
N TRP A 92 4.18 -14.80 10.62
CA TRP A 92 5.16 -14.44 9.59
C TRP A 92 5.77 -15.64 8.85
N PRO A 93 6.23 -16.72 9.51
CA PRO A 93 6.62 -17.95 8.82
C PRO A 93 5.53 -18.55 7.94
N LEU A 94 4.28 -18.51 8.38
CA LEU A 94 3.16 -19.06 7.62
C LEU A 94 2.88 -18.23 6.33
N PHE A 95 3.17 -16.93 6.32
CA PHE A 95 3.12 -16.13 5.09
C PHE A 95 4.02 -16.70 3.99
N ALA A 96 5.25 -17.09 4.32
CA ALA A 96 6.17 -17.71 3.36
C ALA A 96 5.66 -19.08 2.87
N GLU A 97 5.09 -19.90 3.76
CA GLU A 97 4.50 -21.19 3.39
C GLU A 97 3.31 -21.00 2.45
N ARG A 98 2.41 -20.04 2.75
CA ARG A 98 1.25 -19.72 1.93
C ARG A 98 1.61 -19.10 0.58
N ALA A 99 2.63 -18.24 0.52
CA ALA A 99 3.15 -17.75 -0.74
C ALA A 99 3.70 -18.89 -1.62
N ARG A 100 4.39 -19.86 -1.02
CA ARG A 100 4.88 -21.05 -1.76
C ARG A 100 3.73 -21.95 -2.21
N GLU A 101 2.68 -22.10 -1.41
CA GLU A 101 1.45 -22.81 -1.78
C GLU A 101 0.81 -22.16 -3.01
N LEU A 102 0.59 -20.84 -2.97
CA LEU A 102 0.02 -20.07 -4.08
C LEU A 102 0.82 -20.21 -5.37
N LEU A 103 2.15 -20.06 -5.31
CA LEU A 103 2.99 -20.06 -6.51
C LEU A 103 3.30 -21.47 -7.04
N ALA A 104 3.53 -22.46 -6.17
CA ALA A 104 4.04 -23.77 -6.57
C ALA A 104 2.97 -24.87 -6.63
N GLN A 105 1.81 -24.72 -5.97
CA GLN A 105 0.75 -25.72 -5.93
C GLN A 105 -0.50 -25.23 -6.65
N GLU A 106 -0.92 -23.98 -6.34
CA GLU A 106 -2.07 -23.37 -6.97
C GLU A 106 -1.72 -22.73 -8.33
N GLU A 107 -0.43 -22.44 -8.57
CA GLU A 107 0.08 -21.87 -9.81
C GLU A 107 -0.62 -20.54 -10.15
N VAL A 108 -0.70 -19.62 -9.17
CA VAL A 108 -1.29 -18.29 -9.38
C VAL A 108 -0.41 -17.40 -10.26
N ASP A 109 -1.02 -16.59 -11.10
CA ASP A 109 -0.34 -15.66 -12.02
C ASP A 109 0.22 -14.42 -11.31
N VAL A 110 -0.37 -14.04 -10.16
CA VAL A 110 0.00 -12.86 -9.36
C VAL A 110 -0.45 -13.05 -7.92
N ILE A 111 0.23 -12.40 -6.98
CA ILE A 111 -0.18 -12.31 -5.56
C ILE A 111 -0.46 -10.85 -5.22
N PHE A 112 -1.62 -10.57 -4.61
CA PHE A 112 -1.92 -9.33 -3.91
C PHE A 112 -1.94 -9.60 -2.42
N GLY A 113 -1.16 -8.85 -1.62
CA GLY A 113 -1.16 -9.18 -0.21
C GLY A 113 -0.05 -8.59 0.62
N ASN A 114 -0.01 -9.12 1.84
CA ASN A 114 0.80 -8.67 2.96
C ASN A 114 0.36 -7.29 3.50
N TRP A 115 0.53 -7.11 4.80
CA TRP A 115 0.45 -5.80 5.46
C TRP A 115 1.81 -5.44 6.06
N THR A 116 2.28 -6.24 6.98
CA THR A 116 3.50 -5.91 7.72
C THR A 116 4.75 -6.11 6.88
N SER A 117 5.75 -5.24 7.06
CA SER A 117 7.06 -5.42 6.42
C SER A 117 7.70 -6.76 6.77
N VAL A 118 7.49 -7.25 8.00
CA VAL A 118 8.02 -8.56 8.41
C VAL A 118 7.37 -9.71 7.64
N SER A 119 6.07 -9.63 7.32
CA SER A 119 5.42 -10.65 6.47
C SER A 119 5.92 -10.57 5.03
N ARG A 120 6.02 -9.36 4.46
CA ARG A 120 6.60 -9.17 3.12
C ARG A 120 8.03 -9.74 3.02
N LYS A 121 8.87 -9.46 4.02
CA LYS A 121 10.25 -9.97 4.05
C LYS A 121 10.32 -11.50 4.21
N ALA A 122 9.34 -12.12 4.84
CA ALA A 122 9.22 -13.58 4.86
C ALA A 122 8.83 -14.14 3.48
N VAL A 123 7.98 -13.43 2.74
CA VAL A 123 7.49 -13.82 1.40
C VAL A 123 8.51 -13.54 0.30
N LEU A 124 9.30 -12.47 0.42
CA LEU A 124 10.25 -12.00 -0.58
C LEU A 124 11.16 -13.11 -1.16
N PRO A 125 11.85 -13.94 -0.33
CA PRO A 125 12.67 -15.02 -0.88
C PRO A 125 11.88 -16.05 -1.69
N VAL A 126 10.61 -16.25 -1.38
CA VAL A 126 9.75 -17.21 -2.08
C VAL A 126 9.34 -16.69 -3.44
N VAL A 127 8.93 -15.42 -3.54
CA VAL A 127 8.53 -14.83 -4.84
C VAL A 127 9.74 -14.67 -5.76
N GLU A 128 10.92 -14.38 -5.21
CA GLU A 128 12.17 -14.31 -6.00
C GLU A 128 12.62 -15.70 -6.47
N GLU A 129 12.60 -16.72 -5.59
CA GLU A 129 12.98 -18.10 -5.94
C GLU A 129 12.09 -18.69 -7.03
N LEU A 130 10.78 -18.44 -6.94
CA LEU A 130 9.78 -19.01 -7.84
C LEU A 130 9.40 -18.09 -8.99
N ASN A 131 10.06 -16.94 -9.12
CA ASN A 131 9.76 -15.89 -10.10
C ASN A 131 8.26 -15.53 -10.09
N GLY A 132 7.67 -15.33 -8.90
CA GLY A 132 6.30 -14.87 -8.75
C GLY A 132 6.20 -13.35 -8.81
N LEU A 133 4.98 -12.82 -8.89
CA LEU A 133 4.70 -11.38 -8.75
C LEU A 133 3.96 -11.12 -7.45
N LEU A 134 4.43 -10.14 -6.68
CA LEU A 134 3.76 -9.64 -5.49
C LEU A 134 3.45 -8.14 -5.65
N PHE A 135 2.17 -7.76 -5.49
CA PHE A 135 1.75 -6.38 -5.32
C PHE A 135 1.53 -6.12 -3.83
N TYR A 136 2.33 -5.23 -3.28
CA TYR A 136 2.33 -4.87 -1.87
C TYR A 136 1.65 -3.50 -1.66
N PRO A 137 0.47 -3.45 -0.97
CA PRO A 137 -0.38 -2.27 -0.96
C PRO A 137 -0.14 -1.30 0.19
N VAL A 138 0.78 -1.58 1.10
CA VAL A 138 0.88 -0.89 2.39
C VAL A 138 2.15 -0.03 2.44
N GLN A 139 2.08 1.06 3.21
CA GLN A 139 3.26 1.85 3.52
C GLN A 139 4.36 1.00 4.16
N TYR A 140 5.60 1.38 3.93
CA TYR A 140 6.74 0.64 4.47
C TYR A 140 7.96 1.54 4.70
N GLU A 141 8.97 0.99 5.34
CA GLU A 141 10.20 1.69 5.73
C GLU A 141 11.15 2.04 4.58
N GLY A 142 10.83 1.65 3.36
CA GLY A 142 11.83 1.68 2.29
C GLY A 142 12.94 0.65 2.50
N GLU A 143 14.15 0.99 2.07
CA GLU A 143 15.37 0.19 2.26
C GLU A 143 15.25 -1.23 1.68
N GLU A 144 14.48 -1.38 0.62
CA GLU A 144 14.22 -2.64 -0.08
C GLU A 144 13.83 -2.37 -1.53
N SER A 145 14.32 -3.20 -2.43
CA SER A 145 13.82 -3.29 -3.80
C SER A 145 13.92 -4.73 -4.29
N SER A 146 12.96 -5.16 -5.11
CA SER A 146 12.95 -6.49 -5.72
C SER A 146 12.36 -6.41 -7.12
N GLU A 147 12.87 -7.22 -8.04
CA GLU A 147 12.31 -7.33 -9.40
C GLU A 147 10.94 -8.04 -9.40
N ASN A 148 10.58 -8.70 -8.30
CA ASN A 148 9.37 -9.50 -8.16
C ASN A 148 8.29 -8.82 -7.29
N VAL A 149 8.56 -7.63 -6.74
CA VAL A 149 7.63 -6.90 -5.88
C VAL A 149 7.34 -5.52 -6.44
N PHE A 150 6.06 -5.20 -6.55
CA PHE A 150 5.54 -3.87 -6.89
C PHE A 150 4.97 -3.22 -5.63
N TYR A 151 5.53 -2.08 -5.26
CA TYR A 151 5.18 -1.35 -4.03
C TYR A 151 4.15 -0.27 -4.38
N THR A 152 2.89 -0.55 -4.09
CA THR A 152 1.77 0.39 -4.36
C THR A 152 1.37 1.20 -3.14
N GLY A 153 1.87 0.83 -1.96
CA GLY A 153 1.83 1.67 -0.75
C GLY A 153 2.96 2.69 -0.69
N ALA A 154 2.92 3.56 0.31
CA ALA A 154 3.86 4.66 0.47
C ALA A 154 5.28 4.21 0.87
N ALA A 155 6.29 4.79 0.23
CA ALA A 155 7.66 4.84 0.74
C ALA A 155 7.81 6.00 1.77
N PRO A 156 8.90 6.07 2.56
CA PRO A 156 9.07 7.10 3.58
C PRO A 156 8.97 8.55 3.08
N ASN A 157 9.43 8.80 1.85
CA ASN A 157 9.31 10.12 1.21
C ASN A 157 7.89 10.44 0.71
N GLN A 158 6.98 9.46 0.77
CA GLN A 158 5.56 9.61 0.41
C GLN A 158 4.62 9.55 1.64
N GLN A 159 5.15 9.51 2.86
CA GLN A 159 4.35 9.52 4.09
C GLN A 159 5.13 10.13 5.25
N ALA A 160 6.12 9.43 5.78
CA ALA A 160 6.76 9.75 7.06
C ALA A 160 7.48 11.10 7.04
N ILE A 161 8.27 11.38 6.01
CA ILE A 161 9.02 12.64 5.89
C ILE A 161 8.08 13.84 5.71
N PRO A 162 7.14 13.86 4.73
CA PRO A 162 6.22 14.98 4.58
C PRO A 162 5.31 15.19 5.80
N ALA A 163 4.93 14.13 6.51
CA ALA A 163 4.14 14.23 7.73
C ALA A 163 4.89 14.96 8.85
N VAL A 164 6.16 14.65 9.04
CA VAL A 164 7.00 15.32 10.05
C VAL A 164 7.31 16.75 9.63
N GLU A 165 7.56 17.01 8.34
CA GLU A 165 7.67 18.38 7.81
C GLU A 165 6.42 19.21 8.09
N TYR A 166 5.23 18.65 7.89
CA TYR A 166 3.96 19.30 8.24
C TYR A 166 3.88 19.65 9.73
N LEU A 167 4.22 18.71 10.62
CA LEU A 167 4.24 18.98 12.06
C LEU A 167 5.19 20.13 12.43
N ILE A 168 6.36 20.21 11.81
CA ILE A 168 7.32 21.26 12.09
C ILE A 168 6.87 22.62 11.51
N ASN A 169 6.51 22.63 10.22
CA ASN A 169 6.33 23.87 9.49
C ASN A 169 4.93 24.50 9.67
N GLU A 170 3.88 23.67 9.80
CA GLU A 170 2.50 24.13 9.86
C GLU A 170 1.96 24.11 11.30
N VAL A 171 2.35 23.10 12.12
CA VAL A 171 1.89 22.97 13.49
C VAL A 171 2.87 23.61 14.49
N GLY A 172 4.14 23.68 14.16
CA GLY A 172 5.18 24.28 15.00
C GLY A 172 5.70 23.33 16.09
N ILE A 173 5.71 22.03 15.83
CA ILE A 173 6.22 21.03 16.77
C ILE A 173 7.75 21.12 16.89
N GLU A 174 8.26 21.05 18.11
CA GLU A 174 9.68 21.09 18.44
C GLU A 174 10.17 19.84 19.18
N ARG A 175 9.25 18.94 19.63
CA ARG A 175 9.57 17.69 20.33
C ARG A 175 8.77 16.54 19.77
N PHE A 176 9.39 15.37 19.67
CA PHE A 176 8.84 14.23 18.97
C PHE A 176 8.92 12.95 19.80
N ALA A 177 7.78 12.35 20.10
CA ALA A 177 7.67 11.03 20.71
C ALA A 177 7.37 10.00 19.61
N LEU A 178 8.37 9.23 19.20
CA LEU A 178 8.25 8.18 18.19
C LEU A 178 7.85 6.87 18.87
N VAL A 179 6.63 6.42 18.65
CA VAL A 179 6.07 5.23 19.31
C VAL A 179 5.66 4.21 18.25
N GLY A 180 6.18 2.99 18.35
CA GLY A 180 5.92 1.99 17.31
C GLY A 180 5.85 0.57 17.82
N THR A 181 5.32 -0.31 16.97
CA THR A 181 5.40 -1.75 17.16
C THR A 181 6.83 -2.24 16.95
N ASP A 182 7.30 -3.17 17.77
CA ASP A 182 8.68 -3.64 17.77
C ASP A 182 8.98 -4.62 16.62
N TYR A 183 9.17 -4.09 15.42
CA TYR A 183 9.62 -4.84 14.25
C TYR A 183 10.26 -3.89 13.20
N VAL A 184 10.67 -4.43 12.06
CA VAL A 184 11.49 -3.74 11.07
C VAL A 184 10.91 -2.40 10.59
N TYR A 185 9.60 -2.32 10.29
CA TYR A 185 9.01 -1.08 9.77
C TYR A 185 9.13 0.09 10.76
N PRO A 186 8.62 0.01 12.00
CA PRO A 186 8.76 1.12 12.96
C PRO A 186 10.21 1.44 13.30
N ARG A 187 11.05 0.42 13.49
CA ARG A 187 12.45 0.65 13.86
C ARG A 187 13.22 1.37 12.76
N THR A 188 13.02 1.00 11.50
CA THR A 188 13.71 1.64 10.38
C THR A 188 13.11 3.00 10.06
N THR A 189 11.77 3.13 10.05
CA THR A 189 11.09 4.42 9.83
C THR A 189 11.48 5.43 10.91
N ASN A 190 11.46 5.05 12.18
CA ASN A 190 11.84 5.94 13.27
C ASN A 190 13.32 6.32 13.21
N ARG A 191 14.20 5.43 12.74
CA ARG A 191 15.60 5.75 12.52
C ARG A 191 15.80 6.78 11.39
N ILE A 192 15.05 6.63 10.29
CA ILE A 192 15.02 7.62 9.20
C ILE A 192 14.53 8.98 9.74
N LEU A 193 13.44 8.97 10.51
CA LEU A 193 12.88 10.20 11.08
C LEU A 193 13.81 10.83 12.13
N GLU A 194 14.46 10.04 12.96
CA GLU A 194 15.45 10.55 13.93
C GLU A 194 16.61 11.27 13.21
N ALA A 195 17.15 10.65 12.13
CA ALA A 195 18.21 11.28 11.34
C ALA A 195 17.69 12.53 10.63
N PHE A 196 16.50 12.48 10.02
CA PHE A 196 15.87 13.65 9.39
C PHE A 196 15.68 14.81 10.37
N LEU A 197 15.13 14.54 11.56
CA LEU A 197 14.92 15.55 12.61
C LEU A 197 16.22 16.21 13.06
N LYS A 198 17.30 15.43 13.20
CA LYS A 198 18.62 15.93 13.66
C LYS A 198 19.37 16.64 12.55
N ASP A 199 19.46 16.04 11.37
CA ASP A 199 20.33 16.52 10.30
C ASP A 199 19.73 17.71 9.54
N GLU A 200 18.42 17.70 9.28
CA GLU A 200 17.75 18.77 8.53
C GLU A 200 17.18 19.87 9.45
N HIS A 201 16.66 19.51 10.62
CA HIS A 201 15.96 20.43 11.50
C HIS A 201 16.72 20.78 12.78
N GLY A 202 17.85 20.12 13.05
CA GLY A 202 18.70 20.41 14.22
C GLY A 202 17.99 20.10 15.55
N ILE A 203 17.03 19.18 15.57
CA ILE A 203 16.34 18.74 16.79
C ILE A 203 17.34 18.01 17.69
N ALA A 204 17.40 18.41 18.96
CA ALA A 204 18.34 17.83 19.91
C ALA A 204 17.88 16.46 20.42
N ASP A 205 18.82 15.64 20.88
CA ASP A 205 18.54 14.28 21.39
C ASP A 205 17.50 14.29 22.53
N GLU A 206 17.55 15.26 23.42
CA GLU A 206 16.60 15.45 24.50
C GLU A 206 15.17 15.79 24.06
N ASP A 207 14.99 16.19 22.80
CA ASP A 207 13.70 16.52 22.20
C ASP A 207 13.13 15.37 21.35
N ILE A 208 13.78 14.20 21.38
CA ILE A 208 13.34 12.97 20.71
C ILE A 208 13.21 11.85 21.74
N MET A 209 12.02 11.25 21.82
CA MET A 209 11.74 10.07 22.64
C MET A 209 11.35 8.92 21.74
N ILE A 210 11.89 7.72 21.97
CA ILE A 210 11.58 6.54 21.13
C ILE A 210 11.17 5.37 22.01
N ASN A 211 9.98 4.78 21.73
CA ASN A 211 9.44 3.63 22.44
C ASN A 211 8.92 2.58 21.46
N TYR A 212 9.16 1.31 21.77
CA TYR A 212 8.65 0.18 21.01
C TYR A 212 7.91 -0.81 21.89
N THR A 213 6.83 -1.40 21.36
CA THR A 213 6.04 -2.43 22.03
C THR A 213 5.83 -3.64 21.12
N PRO A 214 5.67 -4.86 21.64
CA PRO A 214 5.37 -6.01 20.81
C PRO A 214 3.98 -5.87 20.13
N PHE A 215 3.74 -6.65 19.08
CA PHE A 215 2.41 -6.78 18.48
C PHE A 215 1.37 -7.18 19.54
N GLY A 216 0.14 -6.65 19.45
CA GLY A 216 -0.93 -6.92 20.39
C GLY A 216 -0.72 -6.35 21.79
N HIS A 217 0.18 -5.37 21.95
CA HIS A 217 0.42 -4.72 23.22
C HIS A 217 -0.84 -3.97 23.71
N SER A 218 -1.21 -4.16 24.98
CA SER A 218 -2.44 -3.60 25.54
C SER A 218 -2.26 -2.76 26.81
N ASP A 219 -1.08 -2.78 27.46
CA ASP A 219 -0.80 -2.02 28.67
C ASP A 219 0.02 -0.75 28.38
N TRP A 220 -0.65 0.29 27.94
CA TRP A 220 -0.04 1.55 27.51
C TRP A 220 0.18 2.56 28.65
N GLN A 221 -0.23 2.25 29.88
CA GLN A 221 -0.24 3.21 30.99
C GLN A 221 1.11 3.90 31.22
N ASN A 222 2.20 3.15 31.22
CA ASN A 222 3.53 3.69 31.47
C ASN A 222 4.02 4.57 30.32
N ILE A 223 3.88 4.09 29.07
CA ILE A 223 4.34 4.82 27.88
C ILE A 223 3.55 6.13 27.72
N VAL A 224 2.23 6.09 27.87
CA VAL A 224 1.40 7.30 27.80
C VAL A 224 1.74 8.28 28.92
N SER A 225 2.02 7.79 30.13
CA SER A 225 2.51 8.66 31.21
C SER A 225 3.89 9.27 30.93
N GLU A 226 4.75 8.58 30.19
CA GLU A 226 6.05 9.11 29.74
C GLU A 226 5.86 10.16 28.65
N ILE A 227 4.98 9.93 27.65
CA ILE A 227 4.60 10.91 26.62
C ILE A 227 4.09 12.19 27.29
N ARG A 228 3.18 12.06 28.24
CA ARG A 228 2.63 13.20 28.97
C ARG A 228 3.72 14.02 29.66
N ARG A 229 4.60 13.36 30.43
CA ARG A 229 5.73 14.06 31.10
C ARG A 229 6.65 14.72 30.10
N PHE A 230 6.94 14.07 28.98
CA PHE A 230 7.75 14.59 27.92
C PHE A 230 7.14 15.86 27.30
N GLY A 231 5.82 15.91 27.13
CA GLY A 231 5.09 17.10 26.65
C GLY A 231 4.98 18.23 27.66
N GLU A 232 5.07 17.96 28.98
CA GLU A 232 4.98 18.99 30.04
C GLU A 232 6.24 19.87 30.15
N GLU A 233 7.33 19.58 29.41
CA GLU A 233 8.58 20.34 29.49
C GLU A 233 8.59 21.67 28.69
N GLY A 234 7.43 22.12 28.21
CA GLY A 234 7.22 23.49 27.74
C GLY A 234 7.57 23.79 26.27
N LYS A 235 7.85 22.77 25.46
CA LYS A 235 7.96 22.87 24.00
C LYS A 235 6.77 22.16 23.36
N PRO A 236 6.23 22.65 22.21
CA PRO A 236 5.22 21.96 21.44
C PRO A 236 5.67 20.53 21.08
N THR A 237 4.88 19.56 21.46
CA THR A 237 5.23 18.13 21.38
C THR A 237 4.19 17.39 20.56
N ALA A 238 4.60 16.44 19.74
CA ALA A 238 3.71 15.50 19.03
C ALA A 238 4.16 14.06 19.19
N VAL A 239 3.23 13.14 19.06
CA VAL A 239 3.51 11.71 18.91
C VAL A 239 3.50 11.36 17.44
N ILE A 240 4.54 10.67 16.97
CA ILE A 240 4.58 10.00 15.68
C ILE A 240 4.30 8.52 15.95
N SER A 241 3.15 8.02 15.46
CA SER A 241 2.72 6.65 15.71
C SER A 241 2.98 5.75 14.50
N THR A 242 3.82 4.75 14.73
CA THR A 242 4.05 3.60 13.84
C THR A 242 3.54 2.30 14.48
N ILE A 243 2.49 2.41 15.31
CA ILE A 243 1.81 1.28 15.94
C ILE A 243 0.93 0.59 14.90
N ASN A 244 0.93 -0.75 14.86
CA ASN A 244 0.18 -1.53 13.89
C ASN A 244 -0.83 -2.47 14.54
N GLY A 245 -1.94 -2.71 13.82
CA GLY A 245 -2.97 -3.67 14.17
C GLY A 245 -3.77 -3.28 15.41
N ASP A 246 -4.23 -4.29 16.12
CA ASP A 246 -5.16 -4.17 17.26
C ASP A 246 -4.60 -3.39 18.47
N ALA A 247 -3.27 -3.20 18.54
CA ALA A 247 -2.62 -2.40 19.59
C ALA A 247 -2.97 -0.90 19.55
N ASN A 248 -3.49 -0.39 18.42
CA ASN A 248 -3.94 1.00 18.31
C ASN A 248 -5.14 1.31 19.21
N VAL A 249 -6.09 0.39 19.33
CA VAL A 249 -7.30 0.58 20.14
C VAL A 249 -6.97 0.89 21.61
N PRO A 250 -6.20 0.05 22.34
CA PRO A 250 -5.81 0.37 23.73
C PRO A 250 -4.85 1.56 23.84
N PHE A 251 -4.04 1.87 22.82
CA PHE A 251 -3.19 3.04 22.83
C PHE A 251 -4.01 4.33 22.88
N TYR A 252 -4.94 4.53 21.97
CA TYR A 252 -5.79 5.71 21.94
C TYR A 252 -6.73 5.78 23.15
N THR A 253 -7.24 4.63 23.58
CA THR A 253 -8.03 4.56 24.82
C THR A 253 -7.24 5.09 26.03
N GLU A 254 -5.97 4.74 26.15
CA GLU A 254 -5.14 5.19 27.27
C GLU A 254 -4.74 6.66 27.14
N LEU A 255 -4.49 7.19 25.92
CA LEU A 255 -4.31 8.64 25.71
C LEU A 255 -5.50 9.41 26.26
N SER A 256 -6.71 9.01 25.90
CA SER A 256 -7.96 9.59 26.38
C SER A 256 -8.10 9.47 27.90
N ASN A 257 -7.84 8.29 28.48
CA ASN A 257 -7.92 8.05 29.93
C ASN A 257 -6.99 8.98 30.75
N GLN A 258 -5.82 9.31 30.17
CA GLN A 258 -4.86 10.23 30.80
C GLN A 258 -5.10 11.70 30.44
N GLY A 259 -6.14 12.00 29.67
CA GLY A 259 -6.53 13.35 29.28
C GLY A 259 -5.55 14.04 28.35
N ILE A 260 -4.89 13.27 27.49
CA ILE A 260 -4.07 13.79 26.38
C ILE A 260 -4.98 13.96 25.17
N ASP A 261 -5.17 15.18 24.73
CA ASP A 261 -5.93 15.53 23.54
C ASP A 261 -5.04 16.13 22.43
N ALA A 262 -5.61 16.28 21.25
CA ALA A 262 -4.86 16.76 20.07
C ALA A 262 -4.40 18.22 20.20
N ALA A 263 -5.05 19.03 21.04
CA ALA A 263 -4.65 20.42 21.25
C ALA A 263 -3.39 20.53 22.13
N ASP A 264 -3.17 19.54 22.99
CA ASP A 264 -2.01 19.50 23.88
C ASP A 264 -0.84 18.72 23.26
N ILE A 265 -1.09 17.48 22.83
CA ILE A 265 -0.07 16.60 22.23
C ILE A 265 -0.73 15.85 21.04
N PRO A 266 -0.74 16.42 19.84
CA PRO A 266 -1.30 15.74 18.68
C PRO A 266 -0.53 14.44 18.38
N VAL A 267 -1.28 13.41 17.99
CA VAL A 267 -0.72 12.18 17.40
C VAL A 267 -0.83 12.31 15.90
N ILE A 268 0.22 11.99 15.15
CA ILE A 268 0.14 11.69 13.73
C ILE A 268 0.42 10.21 13.51
N ALA A 269 -0.55 9.49 12.96
CA ALA A 269 -0.47 8.04 12.76
C ALA A 269 -0.14 7.70 11.31
N PHE A 270 0.68 6.64 11.14
CA PHE A 270 1.05 6.12 9.81
C PHE A 270 0.40 4.77 9.50
N SER A 271 -0.39 4.23 10.43
CA SER A 271 -1.05 2.92 10.26
C SER A 271 -2.47 2.93 10.88
N VAL A 272 -3.11 4.09 10.93
CA VAL A 272 -4.51 4.26 11.34
C VAL A 272 -5.23 5.02 10.25
N GLY A 273 -6.21 4.39 9.65
CA GLY A 273 -7.13 4.97 8.70
C GLY A 273 -8.57 4.75 9.15
N GLU A 274 -9.52 4.94 8.26
CA GLU A 274 -10.96 4.81 8.54
C GLU A 274 -11.31 3.43 9.10
N GLN A 275 -10.68 2.37 8.58
CA GLN A 275 -10.96 0.99 9.02
C GLN A 275 -10.58 0.76 10.48
N GLU A 276 -9.43 1.25 10.93
CA GLU A 276 -8.99 1.12 12.32
C GLU A 276 -9.87 1.95 13.26
N LEU A 277 -10.41 3.08 12.80
CA LEU A 277 -11.30 3.93 13.59
C LEU A 277 -12.67 3.28 13.84
N THR A 278 -13.13 2.34 13.02
CA THR A 278 -14.40 1.64 13.25
C THR A 278 -14.43 0.88 14.59
N GLY A 279 -13.26 0.51 15.12
CA GLY A 279 -13.11 -0.20 16.39
C GLY A 279 -12.86 0.68 17.62
N ILE A 280 -12.84 2.02 17.48
CA ILE A 280 -12.41 2.97 18.49
C ILE A 280 -13.52 4.01 18.76
N ASP A 281 -13.68 4.46 20.01
CA ASP A 281 -14.46 5.66 20.31
C ASP A 281 -13.72 6.90 19.75
N THR A 282 -14.24 7.48 18.70
CA THR A 282 -13.59 8.58 17.97
C THR A 282 -13.74 9.93 18.63
N GLY A 283 -14.72 10.10 19.53
CA GLY A 283 -14.94 11.39 20.21
C GLY A 283 -13.68 11.97 20.86
N PRO A 284 -12.90 11.20 21.64
CA PRO A 284 -11.64 11.67 22.22
C PRO A 284 -10.50 11.85 21.21
N LEU A 285 -10.65 11.35 19.98
CA LEU A 285 -9.59 11.36 18.97
C LEU A 285 -9.69 12.54 18.00
N VAL A 286 -10.78 13.30 18.07
CA VAL A 286 -10.98 14.47 17.19
C VAL A 286 -9.79 15.42 17.27
N GLY A 287 -9.26 15.79 16.12
CA GLY A 287 -8.09 16.66 15.99
C GLY A 287 -6.74 15.93 15.94
N HIS A 288 -6.66 14.64 16.31
CA HIS A 288 -5.47 13.85 15.99
C HIS A 288 -5.36 13.62 14.48
N LEU A 289 -4.17 13.30 14.00
CA LEU A 289 -3.82 13.29 12.59
C LEU A 289 -3.46 11.88 12.10
N ALA A 290 -3.63 11.67 10.82
CA ALA A 290 -3.04 10.56 10.09
C ALA A 290 -2.38 11.06 8.79
N ALA A 291 -1.35 10.35 8.34
CA ALA A 291 -0.68 10.64 7.07
C ALA A 291 -0.83 9.45 6.13
N TRP A 292 -1.47 9.68 4.98
CA TRP A 292 -1.72 8.68 3.95
C TRP A 292 -1.62 9.27 2.55
N ASN A 293 -1.88 8.48 1.54
CA ASN A 293 -1.98 8.95 0.16
C ASN A 293 -3.43 9.03 -0.33
N TYR A 294 -4.35 8.51 0.48
CA TYR A 294 -5.78 8.50 0.24
C TYR A 294 -6.54 8.54 1.58
N PHE A 295 -7.68 9.20 1.58
CA PHE A 295 -8.75 9.11 2.57
C PHE A 295 -10.10 8.96 1.87
N MET A 296 -11.06 8.29 2.51
CA MET A 296 -12.41 8.15 1.96
C MET A 296 -13.08 9.48 1.64
N SER A 297 -12.70 10.54 2.34
CA SER A 297 -13.22 11.91 2.20
C SER A 297 -12.69 12.67 0.96
N VAL A 298 -11.83 12.08 0.14
CA VAL A 298 -11.32 12.72 -1.08
C VAL A 298 -12.47 13.03 -2.04
N ASP A 299 -12.53 14.28 -2.53
CA ASP A 299 -13.56 14.78 -3.42
C ASP A 299 -13.18 14.60 -4.90
N THR A 300 -13.33 13.38 -5.42
CA THR A 300 -13.15 13.05 -6.85
C THR A 300 -14.23 12.10 -7.34
N ASP A 301 -14.56 12.17 -8.63
CA ASP A 301 -15.53 11.25 -9.24
C ASP A 301 -15.07 9.79 -9.15
N ASP A 302 -13.79 9.52 -9.43
CA ASP A 302 -13.21 8.16 -9.34
C ASP A 302 -13.32 7.57 -7.92
N ASN A 303 -13.17 8.41 -6.88
CA ASN A 303 -13.35 7.98 -5.50
C ASN A 303 -14.81 7.67 -5.17
N TYR A 304 -15.75 8.49 -5.61
CA TYR A 304 -17.17 8.21 -5.40
C TYR A 304 -17.59 6.92 -6.08
N ASP A 305 -17.14 6.66 -7.30
CA ASP A 305 -17.41 5.41 -8.02
C ASP A 305 -16.82 4.20 -7.26
N PHE A 306 -15.63 4.33 -6.65
CA PHE A 306 -15.01 3.28 -5.85
C PHE A 306 -15.76 3.01 -4.54
N ILE A 307 -16.19 4.07 -3.85
CA ILE A 307 -16.99 3.98 -2.62
C ILE A 307 -18.34 3.31 -2.89
N ASP A 308 -19.04 3.76 -3.95
CA ASP A 308 -20.32 3.17 -4.34
C ASP A 308 -20.18 1.68 -4.67
N ALA A 309 -19.13 1.31 -5.41
CA ALA A 309 -18.83 -0.08 -5.73
C ALA A 309 -18.50 -0.92 -4.46
N TRP A 310 -17.81 -0.34 -3.49
CA TRP A 310 -17.50 -1.00 -2.22
C TRP A 310 -18.76 -1.22 -1.36
N ILE A 311 -19.63 -0.22 -1.26
CA ILE A 311 -20.91 -0.31 -0.57
C ILE A 311 -21.80 -1.37 -1.22
N ASP A 312 -21.88 -1.38 -2.55
CA ASP A 312 -22.66 -2.37 -3.31
C ASP A 312 -22.12 -3.80 -3.10
N TYR A 313 -20.80 -3.97 -3.06
CA TYR A 313 -20.15 -5.27 -2.85
C TYR A 313 -20.38 -5.79 -1.44
N THR A 314 -20.19 -4.96 -0.42
CA THR A 314 -20.36 -5.36 0.99
C THR A 314 -21.83 -5.46 1.40
N GLY A 315 -22.71 -4.70 0.76
CA GLY A 315 -24.10 -4.52 1.18
C GLY A 315 -24.24 -3.75 2.50
N ASP A 316 -23.20 -3.02 2.90
CA ASP A 316 -23.17 -2.22 4.13
C ASP A 316 -23.01 -0.72 3.78
N GLU A 317 -24.04 0.06 4.05
CA GLU A 317 -24.05 1.50 3.79
C GLU A 317 -23.08 2.30 4.66
N GLU A 318 -22.56 1.69 5.75
CA GLU A 318 -21.57 2.29 6.65
C GLU A 318 -20.13 1.79 6.38
N ALA A 319 -19.95 0.96 5.34
CA ALA A 319 -18.63 0.46 4.97
C ALA A 319 -17.68 1.60 4.60
N VAL A 320 -16.46 1.52 5.08
CA VAL A 320 -15.43 2.53 4.83
C VAL A 320 -14.37 2.03 3.84
N THR A 321 -13.76 2.96 3.13
CA THR A 321 -12.58 2.73 2.31
C THR A 321 -11.36 3.40 2.95
N ASN A 322 -10.15 2.90 2.66
CA ASN A 322 -8.91 3.42 3.21
C ASN A 322 -7.74 3.34 2.20
N ASP A 323 -6.59 3.90 2.56
CA ASP A 323 -5.40 3.96 1.68
C ASP A 323 -4.93 2.59 1.16
N PRO A 324 -4.79 1.51 1.98
CA PRO A 324 -4.38 0.21 1.44
C PRO A 324 -5.39 -0.42 0.45
N MET A 325 -6.67 -0.10 0.57
CA MET A 325 -7.68 -0.51 -0.42
C MET A 325 -7.48 0.25 -1.74
N GLU A 326 -7.23 1.56 -1.69
CA GLU A 326 -6.86 2.36 -2.86
C GLU A 326 -5.57 1.86 -3.51
N ALA A 327 -4.57 1.50 -2.71
CA ALA A 327 -3.32 0.94 -3.20
C ALA A 327 -3.52 -0.42 -3.91
N HIS A 328 -4.47 -1.25 -3.45
CA HIS A 328 -4.90 -2.45 -4.15
C HIS A 328 -5.63 -2.12 -5.45
N TYR A 329 -6.53 -1.14 -5.44
CA TYR A 329 -7.19 -0.65 -6.65
C TYR A 329 -6.16 -0.22 -7.72
N ILE A 330 -5.18 0.58 -7.34
CA ILE A 330 -4.10 1.00 -8.24
C ILE A 330 -3.30 -0.20 -8.74
N GLY A 331 -2.82 -1.05 -7.82
CA GLY A 331 -1.98 -2.19 -8.14
C GLY A 331 -2.66 -3.20 -9.05
N PHE A 332 -3.92 -3.53 -8.78
CA PHE A 332 -4.72 -4.43 -9.60
C PHE A 332 -4.93 -3.89 -11.01
N ASN A 333 -5.32 -2.62 -11.14
CA ASN A 333 -5.52 -2.00 -12.44
C ASN A 333 -4.21 -1.87 -13.23
N MET A 334 -3.08 -1.57 -12.58
CA MET A 334 -1.76 -1.56 -13.21
C MET A 334 -1.35 -2.94 -13.72
N TRP A 335 -1.56 -3.98 -12.91
CA TRP A 335 -1.32 -5.36 -13.32
C TRP A 335 -2.20 -5.77 -14.51
N ALA A 336 -3.50 -5.50 -14.44
CA ALA A 336 -4.43 -5.82 -15.50
C ALA A 336 -4.06 -5.12 -16.83
N GLU A 337 -3.65 -3.84 -16.76
CA GLU A 337 -3.20 -3.11 -17.93
C GLU A 337 -1.84 -3.64 -18.47
N ALA A 338 -0.93 -4.03 -17.59
CA ALA A 338 0.33 -4.66 -17.97
C ALA A 338 0.10 -5.99 -18.67
N VAL A 339 -0.81 -6.84 -18.17
CA VAL A 339 -1.22 -8.10 -18.81
C VAL A 339 -1.84 -7.85 -20.19
N ARG A 340 -2.73 -6.84 -20.32
CA ARG A 340 -3.28 -6.46 -21.65
C ARG A 340 -2.18 -6.02 -22.60
N LYS A 341 -1.23 -5.22 -22.14
CA LYS A 341 -0.11 -4.70 -22.93
C LYS A 341 0.88 -5.80 -23.32
N ALA A 342 1.17 -6.73 -22.42
CA ALA A 342 2.02 -7.89 -22.67
C ALA A 342 1.32 -8.95 -23.55
N GLY A 343 -0.02 -9.03 -23.51
CA GLY A 343 -0.81 -10.08 -24.18
C GLY A 343 -0.66 -11.46 -23.54
N THR A 344 -0.15 -11.54 -22.30
CA THR A 344 0.11 -12.76 -21.54
C THR A 344 0.17 -12.44 -20.05
N THR A 345 0.03 -13.48 -19.20
CA THR A 345 0.27 -13.41 -17.75
C THR A 345 1.70 -13.84 -17.38
N ASP A 346 2.55 -14.15 -18.36
CA ASP A 346 3.96 -14.47 -18.10
C ASP A 346 4.64 -13.38 -17.27
N VAL A 347 5.27 -13.80 -16.18
CA VAL A 347 5.80 -12.89 -15.14
C VAL A 347 6.82 -11.91 -15.71
N ASP A 348 7.77 -12.37 -16.52
CA ASP A 348 8.81 -11.49 -17.05
C ASP A 348 8.24 -10.50 -18.07
N ALA A 349 7.29 -10.94 -18.89
CA ALA A 349 6.60 -10.08 -19.85
C ALA A 349 5.75 -9.01 -19.13
N VAL A 350 5.09 -9.36 -18.02
CA VAL A 350 4.30 -8.42 -17.23
C VAL A 350 5.21 -7.42 -16.51
N LYS A 351 6.35 -7.85 -15.93
CA LYS A 351 7.35 -6.96 -15.34
C LYS A 351 7.86 -5.91 -16.33
N ASP A 352 8.17 -6.32 -17.55
CA ASP A 352 8.61 -5.39 -18.59
C ASP A 352 7.48 -4.43 -19.03
N ALA A 353 6.26 -4.95 -19.13
CA ALA A 353 5.12 -4.19 -19.63
C ALA A 353 4.60 -3.15 -18.62
N ILE A 354 4.71 -3.41 -17.31
CA ILE A 354 4.11 -2.55 -16.28
C ILE A 354 4.82 -1.21 -16.11
N ILE A 355 6.11 -1.15 -16.43
CA ILE A 355 6.88 0.08 -16.27
C ILE A 355 6.31 1.19 -17.16
N GLY A 356 5.97 2.32 -16.53
CA GLY A 356 5.33 3.46 -17.17
C GLY A 356 3.82 3.30 -17.40
N VAL A 357 3.20 2.22 -16.92
CA VAL A 357 1.73 2.12 -16.85
C VAL A 357 1.20 3.20 -15.91
N THR A 358 0.13 3.85 -16.32
CA THR A 358 -0.59 4.85 -15.54
C THR A 358 -2.05 4.45 -15.40
N VAL A 359 -2.60 4.62 -14.20
CA VAL A 359 -4.01 4.39 -13.89
C VAL A 359 -4.58 5.57 -13.12
N PRO A 360 -5.90 5.80 -13.14
CA PRO A 360 -6.52 6.81 -12.28
C PRO A 360 -6.11 6.58 -10.81
N ASN A 361 -5.85 7.69 -10.12
CA ASN A 361 -5.62 7.71 -8.69
C ASN A 361 -6.89 8.26 -8.02
N LEU A 362 -7.43 7.54 -7.02
CA LEU A 362 -8.66 7.97 -6.34
C LEU A 362 -8.50 9.34 -5.66
N SER A 363 -7.28 9.68 -5.24
CA SER A 363 -6.94 11.01 -4.71
C SER A 363 -6.75 12.10 -5.79
N GLY A 364 -7.09 11.78 -7.03
CA GLY A 364 -7.04 12.67 -8.19
C GLY A 364 -5.81 12.51 -9.06
N GLY A 365 -5.99 12.71 -10.36
CA GLY A 365 -4.93 12.54 -11.36
C GLY A 365 -4.61 11.07 -11.65
N TYR A 366 -3.33 10.76 -11.81
CA TYR A 366 -2.87 9.42 -12.20
C TYR A 366 -1.70 8.96 -11.34
N ALA A 367 -1.74 7.71 -10.93
CA ALA A 367 -0.57 6.99 -10.44
C ALA A 367 0.21 6.40 -11.62
N ALA A 368 1.54 6.43 -11.54
CA ALA A 368 2.43 5.87 -12.57
C ALA A 368 3.38 4.88 -11.94
N MET A 369 3.52 3.69 -12.55
CA MET A 369 4.53 2.71 -12.14
C MET A 369 5.92 3.13 -12.61
N MET A 370 6.85 3.24 -11.68
CA MET A 370 8.21 3.68 -11.93
C MET A 370 9.18 2.50 -12.14
N PRO A 371 10.36 2.74 -12.75
CA PRO A 371 11.37 1.68 -12.97
C PRO A 371 11.90 1.03 -11.69
N ASN A 372 11.75 1.67 -10.53
CA ASN A 372 12.12 1.13 -9.23
C ASN A 372 10.99 0.34 -8.55
N HIS A 373 9.93 0.01 -9.31
CA HIS A 373 8.74 -0.72 -8.87
C HIS A 373 7.90 -0.01 -7.79
N HIS A 374 8.07 1.29 -7.63
CA HIS A 374 7.21 2.15 -6.82
C HIS A 374 6.29 2.96 -7.72
N ILE A 375 5.27 3.56 -7.12
CA ILE A 375 4.32 4.40 -7.84
C ILE A 375 4.41 5.86 -7.42
N THR A 376 3.88 6.75 -8.25
CA THR A 376 3.68 8.15 -7.86
C THR A 376 2.38 8.31 -7.11
N LYS A 377 2.40 8.96 -5.94
CA LYS A 377 1.21 9.24 -5.10
C LYS A 377 1.27 10.65 -4.51
N PRO A 378 0.13 11.33 -4.26
CA PRO A 378 0.11 12.52 -3.40
C PRO A 378 0.37 12.10 -1.95
N VAL A 379 0.68 13.05 -1.08
CA VAL A 379 0.69 12.86 0.37
C VAL A 379 -0.39 13.73 0.97
N LEU A 380 -1.22 13.15 1.82
CA LEU A 380 -2.34 13.80 2.49
C LEU A 380 -2.16 13.71 4.00
N ILE A 381 -2.52 14.78 4.70
CA ILE A 381 -2.68 14.77 6.15
C ILE A 381 -4.16 14.93 6.43
N GLY A 382 -4.73 13.97 7.11
CA GLY A 382 -6.13 13.96 7.55
C GLY A 382 -6.24 14.18 9.05
N GLU A 383 -7.22 14.97 9.44
CA GLU A 383 -7.60 15.20 10.85
C GLU A 383 -8.82 14.36 11.19
N VAL A 384 -8.75 13.58 12.26
CA VAL A 384 -9.84 12.71 12.74
C VAL A 384 -11.06 13.54 13.11
N GLN A 385 -12.21 13.14 12.60
CA GLN A 385 -13.52 13.70 12.89
C GLN A 385 -14.34 12.79 13.82
N ASP A 386 -15.39 13.32 14.42
CA ASP A 386 -16.25 12.60 15.38
C ASP A 386 -17.05 11.44 14.77
N ASN A 387 -17.21 11.45 13.46
CA ASN A 387 -17.86 10.39 12.67
C ASN A 387 -16.91 9.28 12.19
N GLY A 388 -15.64 9.29 12.63
CA GLY A 388 -14.64 8.31 12.21
C GLY A 388 -14.07 8.52 10.81
N GLN A 389 -14.35 9.66 10.19
CA GLN A 389 -13.76 10.09 8.93
C GLN A 389 -12.60 11.06 9.15
N PHE A 390 -11.92 11.45 8.09
CA PHE A 390 -10.84 12.41 8.12
C PHE A 390 -11.16 13.63 7.28
N ASP A 391 -10.94 14.84 7.83
CA ASP A 391 -10.85 16.05 7.04
C ASP A 391 -9.42 16.23 6.53
N ILE A 392 -9.23 16.40 5.22
CA ILE A 392 -7.90 16.63 4.63
C ILE A 392 -7.47 18.06 4.93
N VAL A 393 -6.52 18.22 5.86
CA VAL A 393 -6.02 19.52 6.31
C VAL A 393 -4.77 19.99 5.57
N TRP A 394 -4.08 19.06 4.88
CA TRP A 394 -2.90 19.36 4.08
C TRP A 394 -2.67 18.30 3.01
N GLN A 395 -2.07 18.72 1.89
CA GLN A 395 -1.64 17.82 0.83
C GLN A 395 -0.42 18.36 0.09
N THR A 396 0.35 17.48 -0.52
CA THR A 396 1.42 17.88 -1.44
C THR A 396 0.84 18.55 -2.70
N PRO A 397 1.52 19.58 -3.26
CA PRO A 397 1.04 20.29 -4.45
C PRO A 397 1.02 19.42 -5.72
N SER A 398 1.67 18.26 -5.70
CA SER A 398 1.73 17.30 -6.79
C SER A 398 2.03 15.91 -6.24
N THR A 399 1.90 14.88 -7.10
CA THR A 399 2.33 13.53 -6.75
C THR A 399 3.84 13.47 -6.49
N VAL A 400 4.21 12.65 -5.53
CA VAL A 400 5.59 12.35 -5.14
C VAL A 400 5.99 11.00 -5.72
N ALA A 401 7.16 10.92 -6.33
CA ALA A 401 7.73 9.67 -6.79
C ALA A 401 8.22 8.84 -5.60
N GLY A 402 7.81 7.57 -5.52
CA GLY A 402 8.27 6.69 -4.44
C GLY A 402 9.76 6.39 -4.55
N ASP A 403 10.51 6.62 -3.48
CA ASP A 403 11.92 6.25 -3.36
C ASP A 403 12.13 5.26 -2.21
N ALA A 404 12.62 4.08 -2.56
CA ALA A 404 12.93 3.04 -1.60
C ALA A 404 14.11 3.42 -0.68
N TRP A 405 14.99 4.33 -1.12
CA TRP A 405 16.27 4.55 -0.47
C TRP A 405 16.31 5.92 0.20
N SER A 406 16.39 5.90 1.53
CA SER A 406 16.43 7.13 2.31
C SER A 406 17.80 7.85 2.20
N ASP A 407 17.75 9.15 1.93
CA ASP A 407 18.96 9.99 1.96
C ASP A 407 19.52 10.17 3.39
N TYR A 408 18.72 9.86 4.42
CA TYR A 408 19.08 9.98 5.83
C TYR A 408 19.73 8.72 6.44
N LEU A 409 19.83 7.63 5.67
CA LEU A 409 20.57 6.42 6.05
C LEU A 409 21.75 6.22 5.09
N PRO A 410 22.95 6.72 5.42
CA PRO A 410 24.13 6.60 4.56
C PRO A 410 24.42 5.13 4.18
N GLY A 411 24.61 4.88 2.89
CA GLY A 411 24.90 3.54 2.38
C GLY A 411 23.70 2.64 2.20
N SER A 412 22.47 3.09 2.47
CA SER A 412 21.26 2.28 2.29
C SER A 412 21.09 1.83 0.83
N ARG A 413 21.43 2.66 -0.14
CA ARG A 413 21.41 2.34 -1.58
C ARG A 413 22.33 1.18 -2.00
N ASP A 414 23.36 0.92 -1.22
CA ASP A 414 24.31 -0.17 -1.44
C ASP A 414 23.90 -1.45 -0.70
N LEU A 415 22.88 -1.35 0.15
CA LEU A 415 22.30 -2.48 0.86
C LEU A 415 21.31 -3.15 -0.09
N ILE A 416 21.68 -4.28 -0.64
CA ILE A 416 20.66 -5.23 -1.09
C ILE A 416 19.87 -5.58 0.16
N ALA A 417 18.59 -5.23 0.20
CA ALA A 417 17.73 -5.51 1.34
C ALA A 417 17.44 -7.03 1.44
N ASP A 418 18.48 -7.80 1.64
CA ASP A 418 18.37 -9.22 1.93
C ASP A 418 17.90 -9.42 3.38
N TRP A 419 16.61 -9.17 3.58
CA TRP A 419 15.93 -9.35 4.85
C TRP A 419 15.60 -10.80 5.18
N ARG A 420 16.12 -11.76 4.43
CA ARG A 420 16.06 -13.18 4.80
C ARG A 420 16.71 -13.41 6.16
N LYS A 421 17.81 -12.73 6.44
CA LYS A 421 18.55 -12.83 7.69
C LYS A 421 17.87 -12.31 8.94
N PRO A 422 17.08 -11.20 8.94
CA PRO A 422 16.32 -10.83 10.14
C PRO A 422 15.32 -11.89 10.58
N MET A 423 14.75 -12.62 9.63
CA MET A 423 13.84 -13.73 9.93
C MET A 423 14.57 -14.93 10.51
N GLU A 424 15.84 -15.14 10.13
CA GLU A 424 16.69 -16.22 10.62
C GLU A 424 17.32 -15.91 11.99
N CYS A 425 17.68 -14.67 12.23
CA CYS A 425 18.49 -14.29 13.38
C CYS A 425 17.82 -13.32 14.37
N GLY A 426 16.62 -12.86 14.08
CA GLY A 426 15.82 -12.03 14.98
C GLY A 426 16.35 -10.60 15.23
N ASN A 427 17.59 -10.31 14.84
CA ASN A 427 18.19 -9.00 15.03
C ASN A 427 19.25 -8.74 13.94
N PHE A 428 18.77 -8.30 12.78
CA PHE A 428 19.64 -7.99 11.64
C PHE A 428 19.99 -6.51 11.63
N ASN A 429 21.27 -6.19 11.64
CA ASN A 429 21.74 -4.84 11.47
C ASN A 429 21.83 -4.51 9.97
N VAL A 430 20.91 -3.67 9.48
CA VAL A 430 20.83 -3.27 8.07
C VAL A 430 22.04 -2.46 7.60
N VAL A 431 22.73 -1.76 8.52
CA VAL A 431 23.88 -0.90 8.18
C VAL A 431 25.11 -1.72 7.87
N ASN A 432 25.34 -2.80 8.60
CA ASN A 432 26.52 -3.65 8.42
C ASN A 432 26.22 -5.03 7.82
N GLY A 433 24.96 -5.31 7.49
CA GLY A 433 24.54 -6.56 6.86
C GLY A 433 24.77 -7.82 7.72
N SER A 434 24.78 -7.69 9.06
CA SER A 434 25.09 -8.80 9.97
C SER A 434 23.92 -9.19 10.88
N CYS A 435 23.83 -10.49 11.19
CA CYS A 435 22.97 -11.05 12.22
C CYS A 435 23.69 -11.09 13.57
N GLY A 436 22.98 -10.83 14.68
CA GLY A 436 23.48 -11.03 16.03
C GLY A 436 24.57 -10.04 16.43
N GLY A 437 24.65 -8.90 15.77
CA GLY A 437 25.36 -7.74 16.30
C GLY A 437 24.67 -7.29 17.60
N SER A 438 25.46 -6.79 18.52
CA SER A 438 25.03 -6.10 19.71
C SER A 438 23.80 -5.21 19.43
N THR A 439 22.91 -5.08 20.37
CA THR A 439 21.84 -4.08 20.32
C THR A 439 22.46 -2.70 20.07
N ALA A 440 21.72 -1.77 19.45
CA ALA A 440 22.21 -0.40 19.24
C ALA A 440 22.74 0.25 20.55
N ALA A 441 22.25 -0.20 21.71
CA ALA A 441 22.75 0.17 23.02
C ALA A 441 24.16 -0.37 23.29
N GLU A 442 24.44 -1.62 22.91
CA GLU A 442 25.78 -2.24 23.08
C GLU A 442 26.84 -1.65 22.12
N GLU A 443 26.39 -1.22 20.90
CA GLU A 443 27.25 -0.51 19.95
C GLU A 443 27.56 0.92 20.39
N ALA A 444 26.55 1.60 20.98
CA ALA A 444 26.74 2.93 21.56
C ALA A 444 27.65 2.87 22.81
N GLU A 445 27.54 1.84 23.63
CA GLU A 445 28.40 1.61 24.81
C GLU A 445 29.85 1.25 24.40
N ALA A 446 30.02 0.48 23.33
CA ALA A 446 31.34 0.18 22.77
C ALA A 446 31.99 1.41 22.12
N ALA A 447 31.22 2.28 21.44
CA ALA A 447 31.71 3.52 20.84
C ALA A 447 32.04 4.61 21.88
N LEU A 448 31.51 4.52 23.09
CA LEU A 448 31.83 5.41 24.22
C LEU A 448 33.03 4.88 25.03
N ALA A 449 33.49 3.66 24.78
CA ALA A 449 34.63 3.03 25.46
C ALA A 449 35.97 3.13 24.68
N GLU A 450 35.94 3.62 23.42
CA GLU A 450 37.11 4.01 22.63
C GLU A 450 37.30 5.55 22.65
#